data_ffbc70c16f0694edae51f6370dbf9b31
#
_entry.id   ffbc70c16f0694edae51f6370dbf9b31
#
_cell.length_a   1.000
_cell.length_b   1.000
_cell.length_c   1.000
_cell.angle_alpha   90.00
_cell.angle_beta   90.00
_cell.angle_gamma   90.00
#
_symmetry.space_group_name_H-M   'P 1'
#
loop_
_entity.id
_entity.type
_entity.pdbx_description
1 polymer ?
#
loop_
_entity_poly.entity_id
_entity_poly.type
_entity_poly.pdbx_seq_one_letter_code
_entity_poly.pdbx_strand_id
1 'polypeptide(L)' 'MQIVEIDGYNARCEARGESRIVSLFLMQDEALAVGDYVQVHTGYAHQKISAEDARLAWELYDEMLATLEQHE' A
#
# COMPACT_ATOMS: atom_id res chain seq x y z
N MET A 1 -0.92 -0.42 -0.45
CA MET A 1 -0.89 -1.75 0.19
C MET A 1 -1.76 -1.76 1.43
N GLN A 2 -2.30 -2.89 1.76
CA GLN A 2 -3.11 -3.06 2.96
C GLN A 2 -2.28 -3.69 4.07
N ILE A 3 -2.38 -3.13 5.27
CA ILE A 3 -1.70 -3.67 6.46
C ILE A 3 -2.43 -4.94 6.91
N VAL A 4 -1.70 -6.04 7.03
CA VAL A 4 -2.26 -7.32 7.50
C VAL A 4 -1.70 -7.74 8.85
N GLU A 5 -0.57 -7.17 9.26
CA GLU A 5 0.05 -7.43 10.55
C GLU A 5 0.94 -6.26 10.95
N ILE A 6 0.95 -5.90 12.23
CA ILE A 6 1.78 -4.82 12.76
C ILE A 6 2.63 -5.34 13.92
N ASP A 7 3.93 -5.03 13.90
CA ASP A 7 4.87 -5.33 14.96
C ASP A 7 5.77 -4.12 15.20
N GLY A 8 5.45 -3.30 16.21
CA GLY A 8 6.15 -2.07 16.49
C GLY A 8 6.04 -1.07 15.33
N TYR A 9 7.18 -0.68 14.78
CA TYR A 9 7.24 0.22 13.61
C TYR A 9 7.29 -0.54 12.29
N ASN A 10 7.14 -1.86 12.31
CA ASN A 10 7.12 -2.67 11.11
C ASN A 10 5.70 -3.18 10.87
N ALA A 11 5.33 -3.28 9.62
CA ALA A 11 4.05 -3.85 9.24
C ALA A 11 4.25 -4.78 8.05
N ARG A 12 3.55 -5.89 8.07
CA ARG A 12 3.45 -6.71 6.88
C ARG A 12 2.25 -6.19 6.08
N CYS A 13 2.52 -5.80 4.86
CA CYS A 13 1.51 -5.25 3.96
C CYS A 13 1.36 -6.16 2.75
N GLU A 14 0.16 -6.25 2.24
CA GLU A 14 -0.15 -7.05 1.06
C GLU A 14 -0.79 -6.21 -0.03
N ALA A 15 -0.46 -6.55 -1.27
CA ALA A 15 -1.08 -5.96 -2.45
C ALA A 15 -0.96 -6.95 -3.60
N ARG A 16 -2.10 -7.31 -4.19
CA ARG A 16 -2.17 -8.15 -5.40
C ARG A 16 -1.39 -9.47 -5.28
N GLY A 17 -1.47 -10.11 -4.12
CA GLY A 17 -0.79 -11.37 -3.87
C GLY A 17 0.66 -11.24 -3.42
N GLU A 18 1.20 -10.04 -3.37
CA GLU A 18 2.54 -9.78 -2.84
C GLU A 18 2.47 -9.33 -1.40
N SER A 19 3.43 -9.81 -0.61
CA SER A 19 3.57 -9.46 0.80
C SER A 19 4.93 -8.80 1.00
N ARG A 20 4.96 -7.68 1.74
CA ARG A 20 6.20 -6.96 2.03
C ARG A 20 6.21 -6.45 3.46
N ILE A 21 7.39 -6.38 4.05
CA ILE A 21 7.59 -5.72 5.33
C ILE A 21 7.88 -4.25 5.06
N VAL A 22 7.07 -3.40 5.66
CA VAL A 22 7.10 -1.94 5.45
C VAL A 22 7.36 -1.26 6.78
N SER A 23 8.20 -0.22 6.77
CA SER A 23 8.45 0.58 7.97
C SER A 23 7.35 1.62 8.14
N LEU A 24 6.82 1.73 9.35
CA LEU A 24 5.84 2.75 9.72
C LEU A 24 6.50 3.96 10.41
N PHE A 25 7.81 4.02 10.38
CA PHE A 25 8.58 5.05 11.10
C PHE A 25 8.18 6.48 10.70
N LEU A 26 7.88 6.70 9.43
CA LEU A 26 7.48 8.01 8.93
C LEU A 26 6.04 8.39 9.31
N MET A 27 5.27 7.45 9.84
CA MET A 27 3.86 7.64 10.20
C MET A 27 3.62 7.44 11.68
N GLN A 28 4.59 7.78 12.53
CA GLN A 28 4.49 7.60 13.99
C GLN A 28 3.32 8.38 14.60
N ASP A 29 2.96 9.52 14.01
CA ASP A 29 1.90 10.38 14.51
C ASP A 29 0.51 9.93 14.11
N GLU A 30 0.40 8.93 13.25
CA GLU A 30 -0.89 8.40 12.82
C GLU A 30 -1.22 7.07 13.48
N ALA A 31 -2.47 6.91 13.86
CA ALA A 31 -2.97 5.65 14.41
C ALA A 31 -3.25 4.70 13.24
N LEU A 32 -2.37 3.73 13.03
CA LEU A 32 -2.55 2.71 12.01
C LEU A 32 -2.97 1.39 12.65
N ALA A 33 -3.83 0.66 11.95
CA ALA A 33 -4.33 -0.62 12.41
C ALA A 33 -4.35 -1.64 11.26
N VAL A 34 -4.43 -2.91 11.62
CA VAL A 34 -4.61 -3.98 10.64
C VAL A 34 -5.88 -3.71 9.84
N GLY A 35 -5.79 -3.82 8.52
CA GLY A 35 -6.87 -3.50 7.60
C GLY A 35 -6.76 -2.12 6.97
N ASP A 36 -5.92 -1.24 7.49
CA ASP A 36 -5.71 0.09 6.92
C ASP A 36 -4.89 -0.01 5.64
N TYR A 37 -5.15 0.93 4.72
CA TYR A 37 -4.41 1.06 3.48
C TYR A 37 -3.38 2.17 3.61
N VAL A 38 -2.17 1.91 3.11
CA VAL A 38 -1.09 2.89 3.12
C VAL A 38 -0.40 2.96 1.77
N GLN A 39 0.11 4.13 1.45
CA GLN A 39 0.96 4.34 0.29
C GLN A 39 2.41 4.05 0.70
N VAL A 40 3.06 3.18 -0.06
CA VAL A 40 4.42 2.71 0.23
C VAL A 40 5.38 3.17 -0.84
N HIS A 41 6.54 3.68 -0.42
CA HIS A 41 7.61 4.08 -1.32
C HIS A 41 8.95 3.72 -0.68
N THR A 42 9.80 3.02 -1.40
CA THR A 42 11.13 2.58 -0.94
C THR A 42 11.11 1.83 0.40
N GLY A 43 10.07 1.04 0.65
CA GLY A 43 9.94 0.25 1.88
C GLY A 43 9.38 1.01 3.08
N TYR A 44 8.96 2.27 2.90
CA TYR A 44 8.36 3.09 3.95
C TYR A 44 6.92 3.43 3.62
N ALA A 45 6.05 3.35 4.62
CA ALA A 45 4.70 3.88 4.49
C ALA A 45 4.74 5.40 4.63
N HIS A 46 4.15 6.11 3.68
CA HIS A 46 4.16 7.57 3.65
C HIS A 46 2.85 8.18 4.08
N GLN A 47 1.75 7.54 3.73
CA GLN A 47 0.44 8.14 3.84
C GLN A 47 -0.60 7.05 4.02
N LYS A 48 -1.55 7.32 4.92
CA LYS A 48 -2.74 6.49 5.06
C LYS A 48 -3.74 6.91 3.99
N ILE A 49 -4.28 5.93 3.27
CA ILE A 49 -5.29 6.18 2.26
C ILE A 49 -6.58 5.47 2.62
N SER A 50 -7.71 6.02 2.18
CA SER A 50 -8.99 5.37 2.40
C SER A 50 -9.12 4.12 1.52
N ALA A 51 -9.99 3.19 1.91
CA ALA A 51 -10.27 2.00 1.10
C ALA A 51 -10.76 2.38 -0.30
N GLU A 52 -11.54 3.45 -0.41
CA GLU A 52 -12.03 3.94 -1.68
C GLU A 52 -10.91 4.48 -2.56
N ASP A 53 -10.02 5.29 -1.99
CA ASP A 53 -8.86 5.81 -2.72
C ASP A 53 -7.91 4.71 -3.15
N ALA A 54 -7.70 3.71 -2.31
CA ALA A 54 -6.89 2.54 -2.65
C ALA A 54 -7.47 1.79 -3.86
N ARG A 55 -8.79 1.63 -3.88
CA ARG A 55 -9.48 0.97 -4.97
C ARG A 55 -9.33 1.73 -6.28
N LEU A 56 -9.49 3.06 -6.25
CA LEU A 56 -9.30 3.91 -7.43
C LEU A 56 -7.87 3.85 -7.94
N ALA A 57 -6.89 3.88 -7.06
CA ALA A 57 -5.49 3.76 -7.43
C ALA A 57 -5.19 2.42 -8.11
N TRP A 58 -5.79 1.32 -7.63
CA TRP A 58 -5.65 0.00 -8.23
C TRP A 58 -6.23 -0.06 -9.63
N GLU A 59 -7.42 0.51 -9.84
CA GLU A 59 -8.06 0.54 -11.15
C GLU A 59 -7.20 1.30 -12.17
N LEU A 60 -6.68 2.44 -11.78
CA LEU A 60 -5.79 3.24 -12.64
C LEU A 60 -4.50 2.49 -12.96
N TYR A 61 -3.94 1.79 -11.99
CA TYR A 61 -2.74 1.00 -12.18
C TYR A 61 -2.97 -0.14 -13.17
N ASP A 62 -4.10 -0.82 -13.07
CA ASP A 62 -4.46 -1.90 -13.99
C ASP A 62 -4.65 -1.38 -15.42
N GLU A 63 -5.27 -0.25 -15.60
CA GLU A 63 -5.40 0.40 -16.91
C GLU A 63 -4.05 0.76 -17.50
N MET A 64 -3.14 1.27 -16.69
CA MET A 64 -1.80 1.63 -17.11
C MET A 64 -1.01 0.40 -17.56
N LEU A 65 -1.09 -0.70 -16.82
CA LEU A 65 -0.45 -1.96 -17.20
C LEU A 65 -1.01 -2.51 -18.51
N ALA A 66 -2.33 -2.48 -18.67
CA ALA A 66 -2.97 -2.93 -19.91
C ALA A 66 -2.51 -2.10 -21.10
N THR A 67 -2.39 -0.79 -20.94
CA THR A 67 -1.89 0.10 -22.00
C THR A 67 -0.45 -0.22 -22.36
N LEU A 68 0.40 -0.45 -21.37
CA LEU A 68 1.80 -0.81 -21.60
C LEU A 68 1.94 -2.14 -22.34
N GLU A 69 1.12 -3.11 -21.99
CA GLU A 69 1.13 -4.43 -22.66
C GLU A 69 0.68 -4.32 -24.12
N GLN A 70 -0.21 -3.41 -24.42
CA GLN A 70 -0.72 -3.21 -25.78
C GLN A 70 0.17 -2.33 -26.65
N HIS A 71 1.20 -1.77 -26.09
CA HIS A 71 2.03 -0.74 -26.73
C HIS A 71 3.27 -1.34 -27.42
N GLU A 72 3.24 -2.56 -27.80
CA GLU A 72 4.36 -3.16 -28.55
C GLU A 72 4.34 -2.76 -30.02
#